data_ee754e11fac734617b2363fef987e151
#
_entry.id   ee754e11fac734617b2363fef987e151
#
_cell.length_a   1.000
_cell.length_b   1.000
_cell.length_c   1.000
_cell.angle_alpha   90.00
_cell.angle_beta   90.00
_cell.angle_gamma   90.00
#
_symmetry.space_group_name_H-M   'P 1'
#
loop_
_entity.id
_entity.type
_entity.pdbx_description
1 polymer ?
#
loop_
_entity_poly.entity_id
_entity_poly.type
_entity_poly.pdbx_seq_one_letter_code
_entity_poly.pdbx_strand_id
1 'polypeptide(L)'
;VRIAFWSSWLLLISLSIGLALALADFRTATHYASAPLLLEPGTQLTLETERLLPGRPQLSLTFQRPPPDYDQPDPVLGNWQNSQHAGFLRFRTPGEPIRLKVEHDGRHAIYRAMPVSSHGSGEVTREFTPDEPSASPTDFQWPPLASPLTLGAGNLHLKITVVEVGPGLRGETATLGLEPGLQMKVTDADYGWLWLLFIVKPALQLLLALYAVVMLAWSWRRGRTWWRGRAGAVKAS
;
A
#
# COMPACT_ATOMS: atom_id res chain seq x y z
N VAL A 1 -25.22 -4.81 39.85
CA VAL A 1 -23.79 -4.43 40.01
C VAL A 1 -22.84 -5.49 39.46
N ARG A 2 -23.07 -6.83 39.63
CA ARG A 2 -22.20 -7.88 39.06
C ARG A 2 -22.29 -7.94 37.54
N ILE A 3 -23.50 -7.90 37.01
CA ILE A 3 -23.74 -7.96 35.56
C ILE A 3 -23.07 -6.77 34.86
N ALA A 4 -23.32 -5.55 35.34
CA ALA A 4 -22.72 -4.34 34.77
C ALA A 4 -21.19 -4.37 34.74
N PHE A 5 -20.57 -4.90 35.80
CA PHE A 5 -19.11 -5.08 35.86
C PHE A 5 -18.57 -6.01 34.75
N TRP A 6 -19.18 -7.18 34.61
CA TRP A 6 -18.74 -8.14 33.58
C TRP A 6 -19.06 -7.67 32.18
N SER A 7 -20.23 -7.02 31.98
CA SER A 7 -20.58 -6.42 30.69
C SER A 7 -19.60 -5.34 30.27
N SER A 8 -19.11 -4.52 31.23
CA SER A 8 -18.08 -3.48 30.94
C SER A 8 -16.75 -4.09 30.54
N TRP A 9 -16.31 -5.20 31.16
CA TRP A 9 -15.11 -5.92 30.74
C TRP A 9 -15.27 -6.55 29.36
N LEU A 10 -16.40 -7.18 29.07
CA LEU A 10 -16.68 -7.75 27.76
C LEU A 10 -16.69 -6.67 26.69
N LEU A 11 -17.28 -5.52 26.96
CA LEU A 11 -17.28 -4.38 26.03
C LEU A 11 -15.86 -3.90 25.73
N LEU A 12 -15.03 -3.70 26.78
CA LEU A 12 -13.64 -3.28 26.62
C LEU A 12 -12.85 -4.25 25.75
N ILE A 13 -12.97 -5.55 26.04
CA ILE A 13 -12.28 -6.61 25.29
C ILE A 13 -12.75 -6.62 23.83
N SER A 14 -14.07 -6.60 23.61
CA SER A 14 -14.64 -6.62 22.25
C SER A 14 -14.21 -5.40 21.42
N LEU A 15 -14.23 -4.21 22.02
CA LEU A 15 -13.76 -2.98 21.33
C LEU A 15 -12.25 -3.05 21.04
N SER A 16 -11.46 -3.58 21.96
CA SER A 16 -10.02 -3.73 21.77
C SER A 16 -9.69 -4.73 20.65
N ILE A 17 -10.39 -5.86 20.62
CA ILE A 17 -10.25 -6.85 19.54
C ILE A 17 -10.70 -6.25 18.20
N GLY A 18 -11.87 -5.60 18.17
CA GLY A 18 -12.40 -4.97 16.96
C GLY A 18 -11.43 -3.92 16.39
N LEU A 19 -10.85 -3.09 17.24
CA LEU A 19 -9.84 -2.12 16.82
C LEU A 19 -8.56 -2.81 16.31
N ALA A 20 -8.11 -3.87 16.95
CA ALA A 20 -6.93 -4.62 16.52
C ALA A 20 -7.13 -5.27 15.15
N LEU A 21 -8.30 -5.87 14.90
CA LEU A 21 -8.65 -6.46 13.61
C LEU A 21 -8.73 -5.38 12.52
N ALA A 22 -9.43 -4.28 12.78
CA ALA A 22 -9.54 -3.18 11.81
C ALA A 22 -8.18 -2.55 11.47
N LEU A 23 -7.23 -2.50 12.44
CA LEU A 23 -5.87 -2.05 12.18
C LEU A 23 -5.04 -3.07 11.41
N ALA A 24 -5.28 -4.37 11.58
CA ALA A 24 -4.67 -5.40 10.76
C ALA A 24 -5.14 -5.28 9.30
N ASP A 25 -6.45 -5.14 9.09
CA ASP A 25 -7.02 -4.92 7.75
C ASP A 25 -6.47 -3.65 7.09
N PHE A 26 -6.34 -2.56 7.85
CA PHE A 26 -5.73 -1.34 7.34
C PHE A 26 -4.28 -1.55 6.89
N ARG A 27 -3.48 -2.28 7.69
CA ARG A 27 -2.08 -2.59 7.32
C ARG A 27 -2.01 -3.42 6.04
N THR A 28 -2.85 -4.45 5.93
CA THR A 28 -2.91 -5.28 4.71
C THR A 28 -3.37 -4.45 3.51
N ALA A 29 -4.37 -3.59 3.69
CA ALA A 29 -4.90 -2.74 2.63
C ALA A 29 -3.89 -1.68 2.13
N THR A 30 -3.00 -1.22 3.01
CA THR A 30 -1.96 -0.22 2.70
C THR A 30 -0.57 -0.82 2.49
N HIS A 31 -0.46 -2.15 2.43
CA HIS A 31 0.83 -2.80 2.25
C HIS A 31 1.36 -2.57 0.83
N TYR A 32 2.57 -2.01 0.76
CA TYR A 32 3.32 -1.84 -0.48
C TYR A 32 4.25 -3.03 -0.66
N ALA A 33 3.99 -3.83 -1.67
CA ALA A 33 4.84 -4.97 -2.00
C ALA A 33 5.97 -4.53 -2.94
N SER A 34 7.20 -4.89 -2.61
CA SER A 34 8.34 -4.54 -3.45
C SER A 34 9.40 -5.64 -3.47
N ALA A 35 10.14 -5.70 -4.58
CA ALA A 35 11.25 -6.61 -4.74
C ALA A 35 12.30 -6.04 -5.71
N PRO A 36 13.58 -6.38 -5.56
CA PRO A 36 14.61 -5.99 -6.51
C PRO A 36 14.39 -6.70 -7.85
N LEU A 37 14.51 -5.94 -8.93
CA LEU A 37 14.38 -6.43 -10.31
C LEU A 37 15.63 -6.04 -11.10
N LEU A 38 16.32 -7.05 -11.66
CA LEU A 38 17.40 -6.83 -12.61
C LEU A 38 16.81 -6.49 -13.98
N LEU A 39 17.18 -5.36 -14.55
CA LEU A 39 16.67 -4.85 -15.82
C LEU A 39 17.43 -5.48 -17.00
N GLU A 40 17.13 -6.76 -17.25
CA GLU A 40 17.60 -7.49 -18.42
C GLU A 40 16.44 -8.17 -19.11
N PRO A 41 16.31 -8.09 -20.44
CA PRO A 41 15.25 -8.79 -21.17
C PRO A 41 15.24 -10.30 -20.85
N GLY A 42 14.07 -10.82 -20.50
CA GLY A 42 13.88 -12.21 -20.08
C GLY A 42 14.00 -12.46 -18.58
N THR A 43 14.48 -11.51 -17.80
CA THR A 43 14.49 -11.62 -16.32
C THR A 43 13.07 -11.79 -15.80
N GLN A 44 12.89 -12.73 -14.88
CA GLN A 44 11.61 -13.03 -14.27
C GLN A 44 11.68 -12.81 -12.76
N LEU A 45 10.60 -12.25 -12.24
CA LEU A 45 10.40 -12.01 -10.80
C LEU A 45 9.01 -12.54 -10.43
N THR A 46 8.91 -13.26 -9.33
CA THR A 46 7.62 -13.56 -8.70
C THR A 46 7.43 -12.63 -7.50
N LEU A 47 6.39 -11.83 -7.54
CA LEU A 47 6.00 -10.94 -6.45
C LEU A 47 4.81 -11.55 -5.72
N GLU A 48 5.01 -11.87 -4.45
CA GLU A 48 3.96 -12.37 -3.57
C GLU A 48 3.45 -11.23 -2.71
N THR A 49 2.13 -11.09 -2.61
CA THR A 49 1.51 -10.04 -1.80
C THR A 49 0.12 -10.47 -1.34
N GLU A 50 -0.30 -9.92 -0.23
CA GLU A 50 -1.68 -10.05 0.24
C GLU A 50 -2.41 -8.73 0.02
N ARG A 51 -3.61 -8.79 -0.59
CA ARG A 51 -4.46 -7.62 -0.80
C ARG A 51 -5.80 -7.82 -0.11
N LEU A 52 -6.20 -6.81 0.64
CA LEU A 52 -7.55 -6.78 1.20
C LEU A 52 -8.58 -6.37 0.14
N LEU A 53 -8.20 -5.47 -0.76
CA LEU A 53 -9.10 -4.88 -1.73
C LEU A 53 -8.75 -5.32 -3.16
N PRO A 54 -9.76 -5.71 -3.95
CA PRO A 54 -9.56 -5.92 -5.38
C PRO A 54 -9.22 -4.59 -6.05
N GLY A 55 -8.54 -4.64 -7.18
CA GLY A 55 -8.19 -3.44 -7.91
C GLY A 55 -7.28 -3.73 -9.09
N ARG A 56 -6.85 -2.68 -9.78
CA ARG A 56 -5.90 -2.78 -10.88
C ARG A 56 -4.48 -2.72 -10.35
N PRO A 57 -3.52 -3.43 -10.97
CA PRO A 57 -2.12 -3.30 -10.60
C PRO A 57 -1.62 -1.90 -10.99
N GLN A 58 -1.05 -1.22 -10.01
CA GLN A 58 -0.30 0.01 -10.22
C GLN A 58 1.15 -0.32 -9.88
N LEU A 59 1.99 -0.33 -10.89
CA LEU A 59 3.39 -0.71 -10.79
C LEU A 59 4.26 0.54 -10.81
N SER A 60 5.32 0.50 -10.05
CA SER A 60 6.36 1.53 -10.04
C SER A 60 7.74 0.89 -10.04
N LEU A 61 8.72 1.58 -10.55
CA LEU A 61 10.11 1.17 -10.57
C LEU A 61 10.96 2.29 -9.99
N THR A 62 11.58 2.03 -8.85
CA THR A 62 12.40 2.98 -8.11
C THR A 62 13.88 2.70 -8.31
N PHE A 63 14.60 3.70 -8.76
CA PHE A 63 16.05 3.69 -8.98
C PHE A 63 16.74 4.44 -7.84
N GLN A 64 17.84 3.88 -7.36
CA GLN A 64 18.72 4.54 -6.38
C GLN A 64 19.67 5.48 -7.14
N ARG A 65 19.17 6.65 -7.46
CA ARG A 65 19.91 7.72 -8.16
C ARG A 65 19.54 9.08 -7.59
N PRO A 66 20.47 10.04 -7.62
CA PRO A 66 20.09 11.42 -7.32
C PRO A 66 19.02 11.90 -8.30
N PRO A 67 18.07 12.74 -7.85
CA PRO A 67 17.05 13.28 -8.71
C PRO A 67 17.72 14.06 -9.86
N PRO A 68 17.18 13.93 -11.09
CA PRO A 68 17.70 14.71 -12.21
C PRO A 68 17.52 16.21 -11.94
N ASP A 69 18.48 17.00 -12.35
CA ASP A 69 18.36 18.45 -12.33
C ASP A 69 17.17 18.86 -13.21
N TYR A 70 16.39 19.83 -12.75
CA TYR A 70 15.20 20.29 -13.47
C TYR A 70 15.57 20.86 -14.86
N ASP A 71 16.76 21.47 -14.95
CA ASP A 71 17.26 22.08 -16.18
C ASP A 71 18.06 21.10 -17.06
N GLN A 72 18.46 19.95 -16.51
CA GLN A 72 19.18 18.91 -17.24
C GLN A 72 18.46 17.56 -17.08
N PRO A 73 17.43 17.31 -17.92
CA PRO A 73 16.68 16.07 -17.87
C PRO A 73 17.60 14.88 -18.16
N ASP A 74 17.54 13.85 -17.31
CA ASP A 74 18.23 12.59 -17.54
C ASP A 74 17.63 11.91 -18.80
N PRO A 75 18.41 11.75 -19.89
CA PRO A 75 17.89 11.15 -21.11
C PRO A 75 17.50 9.68 -20.91
N VAL A 76 18.06 9.01 -19.91
CA VAL A 76 17.82 7.60 -19.61
C VAL A 76 16.54 7.39 -18.82
N LEU A 77 16.32 8.18 -17.77
CA LEU A 77 15.11 8.06 -16.93
C LEU A 77 13.93 8.91 -17.44
N GLY A 78 14.23 9.92 -18.26
CA GLY A 78 13.23 10.83 -18.77
C GLY A 78 12.84 11.92 -17.78
N ASN A 79 11.92 12.78 -18.22
CA ASN A 79 11.44 13.93 -17.46
C ASN A 79 9.93 14.08 -17.67
N TRP A 80 9.22 14.50 -16.62
CA TRP A 80 7.77 14.74 -16.64
C TRP A 80 7.34 15.97 -17.46
N GLN A 81 8.26 16.67 -18.10
CA GLN A 81 7.91 17.78 -19.01
C GLN A 81 7.12 17.25 -20.21
N ASN A 82 5.85 17.61 -20.27
CA ASN A 82 4.96 17.13 -21.31
C ASN A 82 4.10 18.26 -21.89
N SER A 83 3.53 17.99 -23.06
CA SER A 83 2.44 18.73 -23.65
C SER A 83 1.23 17.83 -23.80
N GLN A 84 0.05 18.31 -23.43
CA GLN A 84 -1.18 17.56 -23.64
C GLN A 84 -1.79 17.94 -24.98
N HIS A 85 -2.07 16.95 -25.80
CA HIS A 85 -2.71 17.13 -27.10
C HIS A 85 -3.66 15.96 -27.41
N ALA A 86 -4.90 16.29 -27.75
CA ALA A 86 -5.90 15.33 -28.24
C ALA A 86 -6.03 14.03 -27.39
N GLY A 87 -5.97 14.14 -26.07
CA GLY A 87 -6.08 12.98 -25.18
C GLY A 87 -4.77 12.22 -24.98
N PHE A 88 -3.64 12.77 -25.37
CA PHE A 88 -2.32 12.20 -25.15
C PHE A 88 -1.42 13.18 -24.39
N LEU A 89 -0.54 12.63 -23.55
CA LEU A 89 0.63 13.31 -23.02
C LEU A 89 1.82 12.97 -23.91
N ARG A 90 2.42 14.00 -24.50
CA ARG A 90 3.67 13.88 -25.25
C ARG A 90 4.81 14.39 -24.40
N PHE A 91 5.73 13.52 -24.03
CA PHE A 91 6.90 13.89 -23.24
C PHE A 91 8.03 14.35 -24.14
N ARG A 92 8.69 15.44 -23.71
CA ARG A 92 9.87 15.97 -24.40
C ARG A 92 11.05 15.00 -24.30
N THR A 93 11.20 14.37 -23.13
CA THR A 93 12.22 13.38 -22.84
C THR A 93 11.55 12.19 -22.17
N PRO A 94 11.07 11.18 -22.93
CA PRO A 94 10.31 10.06 -22.38
C PRO A 94 11.17 9.08 -21.58
N GLY A 95 12.50 9.19 -21.64
CA GLY A 95 13.43 8.22 -21.09
C GLY A 95 13.53 6.96 -21.95
N GLU A 96 14.43 6.08 -21.58
CA GLU A 96 14.58 4.81 -22.26
C GLU A 96 13.39 3.88 -22.00
N PRO A 97 13.01 3.04 -22.98
CA PRO A 97 11.88 2.13 -22.84
C PRO A 97 12.15 1.08 -21.78
N ILE A 98 11.14 0.80 -20.96
CA ILE A 98 11.06 -0.38 -20.10
C ILE A 98 9.66 -0.94 -20.28
N ARG A 99 9.57 -2.22 -20.69
CA ARG A 99 8.31 -2.93 -20.79
C ARG A 99 8.33 -4.17 -19.94
N LEU A 100 7.27 -4.34 -19.15
CA LEU A 100 7.07 -5.49 -18.28
C LEU A 100 5.82 -6.26 -18.71
N LYS A 101 5.93 -7.57 -18.79
CA LYS A 101 4.77 -8.47 -18.88
C LYS A 101 4.41 -8.90 -17.47
N VAL A 102 3.17 -8.69 -17.07
CA VAL A 102 2.62 -9.10 -15.78
C VAL A 102 1.59 -10.19 -16.04
N GLU A 103 1.76 -11.31 -15.35
CA GLU A 103 0.88 -12.48 -15.44
C GLU A 103 0.27 -12.76 -14.07
N HIS A 104 -1.04 -13.00 -14.06
CA HIS A 104 -1.82 -13.37 -12.88
C HIS A 104 -3.02 -14.21 -13.32
N ASP A 105 -3.22 -15.37 -12.67
CA ASP A 105 -4.34 -16.29 -12.92
C ASP A 105 -4.57 -16.60 -14.42
N GLY A 106 -3.48 -16.89 -15.14
CA GLY A 106 -3.54 -17.23 -16.56
C GLY A 106 -3.81 -16.06 -17.52
N ARG A 107 -4.03 -14.86 -16.98
CA ARG A 107 -4.14 -13.61 -17.75
C ARG A 107 -2.82 -12.89 -17.74
N HIS A 108 -2.57 -12.09 -18.76
CA HIS A 108 -1.39 -11.26 -18.82
C HIS A 108 -1.69 -9.88 -19.42
N ALA A 109 -0.86 -8.92 -19.06
CA ALA A 109 -0.86 -7.60 -19.66
C ALA A 109 0.58 -7.09 -19.77
N ILE A 110 0.81 -6.22 -20.76
CA ILE A 110 2.08 -5.54 -20.94
C ILE A 110 1.92 -4.11 -20.41
N TYR A 111 2.93 -3.68 -19.70
CA TYR A 111 3.02 -2.33 -19.13
C TYR A 111 4.30 -1.68 -19.60
N ARG A 112 4.23 -0.39 -19.90
CA ARG A 112 5.39 0.42 -20.22
C ARG A 112 5.64 1.50 -19.17
N ALA A 113 6.91 1.75 -18.88
CA ALA A 113 7.29 2.80 -17.94
C ALA A 113 7.04 4.19 -18.52
N MET A 114 6.40 5.05 -17.75
CA MET A 114 6.31 6.48 -17.99
C MET A 114 7.64 7.14 -17.61
N PRO A 115 7.90 8.38 -18.04
CA PRO A 115 9.03 9.15 -17.52
C PRO A 115 8.97 9.31 -16.00
N VAL A 116 10.03 9.83 -15.38
CA VAL A 116 10.08 10.09 -13.94
C VAL A 116 8.81 10.81 -13.47
N SER A 117 8.08 10.19 -12.56
CA SER A 117 6.84 10.69 -11.98
C SER A 117 7.05 11.34 -10.62
N SER A 118 8.02 10.82 -9.85
CA SER A 118 8.38 11.36 -8.54
C SER A 118 9.86 11.15 -8.24
N HIS A 119 10.39 11.99 -7.38
CA HIS A 119 11.74 11.87 -6.88
C HIS A 119 11.80 12.28 -5.40
N GLY A 120 12.62 11.56 -4.64
CA GLY A 120 12.99 11.86 -3.27
C GLY A 120 14.48 12.16 -3.17
N SER A 121 15.00 12.26 -1.95
CA SER A 121 16.43 12.42 -1.71
C SER A 121 17.17 11.12 -2.03
N GLY A 122 17.70 11.01 -3.26
CA GLY A 122 18.47 9.82 -3.69
C GLY A 122 17.65 8.72 -4.36
N GLU A 123 16.37 8.95 -4.63
CA GLU A 123 15.50 7.98 -5.30
C GLU A 123 14.71 8.65 -6.42
N VAL A 124 14.56 7.93 -7.52
CA VAL A 124 13.80 8.36 -8.69
C VAL A 124 12.83 7.24 -9.08
N THR A 125 11.55 7.57 -9.24
CA THR A 125 10.50 6.59 -9.54
C THR A 125 9.88 6.84 -10.91
N ARG A 126 9.68 5.76 -11.65
CA ARG A 126 8.92 5.70 -12.90
C ARG A 126 7.69 4.82 -12.68
N GLU A 127 6.53 5.33 -12.98
CA GLU A 127 5.27 4.59 -12.93
C GLU A 127 5.03 3.84 -14.25
N PHE A 128 4.20 2.81 -14.20
CA PHE A 128 3.83 2.03 -15.36
C PHE A 128 2.37 2.27 -15.77
N THR A 129 2.16 2.32 -17.07
CA THR A 129 0.83 2.34 -17.68
C THR A 129 0.66 1.12 -18.58
N PRO A 130 -0.57 0.62 -18.80
CA PRO A 130 -0.81 -0.40 -19.81
C PRO A 130 -0.24 0.01 -21.16
N ASP A 131 0.47 -0.90 -21.79
CA ASP A 131 1.07 -0.66 -23.11
C ASP A 131 0.04 -0.87 -24.21
N GLU A 132 -0.08 0.11 -25.09
CA GLU A 132 -0.91 0.02 -26.27
C GLU A 132 -0.05 -0.26 -27.50
N PRO A 133 -0.39 -1.29 -28.29
CA PRO A 133 0.37 -1.66 -29.48
C PRO A 133 0.50 -0.54 -30.52
N SER A 134 -0.42 0.42 -30.52
CA SER A 134 -0.48 1.51 -31.48
C SER A 134 0.14 2.82 -31.00
N ALA A 135 0.57 2.88 -29.73
CA ALA A 135 1.07 4.12 -29.17
C ALA A 135 2.50 4.43 -29.65
N SER A 136 2.75 5.70 -30.01
CA SER A 136 4.11 6.21 -30.22
C SER A 136 4.95 6.01 -28.95
N PRO A 137 6.26 5.73 -29.06
CA PRO A 137 7.13 5.64 -27.90
C PRO A 137 7.12 6.87 -26.99
N THR A 138 6.79 8.04 -27.55
CA THR A 138 6.78 9.33 -26.82
C THR A 138 5.40 9.75 -26.31
N ASP A 139 4.34 9.12 -26.80
CA ASP A 139 2.97 9.53 -26.52
C ASP A 139 2.30 8.51 -25.57
N PHE A 140 1.67 9.01 -24.54
CA PHE A 140 0.94 8.23 -23.55
C PHE A 140 -0.50 8.70 -23.50
N GLN A 141 -1.45 7.79 -23.57
CA GLN A 141 -2.86 8.15 -23.45
C GLN A 141 -3.15 8.77 -22.10
N TRP A 142 -3.96 9.85 -22.11
CA TRP A 142 -4.39 10.52 -20.89
C TRP A 142 -5.90 10.83 -20.92
N PRO A 143 -6.68 10.42 -19.92
CA PRO A 143 -6.25 9.60 -18.79
C PRO A 143 -5.73 8.22 -19.23
N PRO A 144 -4.87 7.58 -18.40
CA PRO A 144 -4.33 6.27 -18.73
C PRO A 144 -5.45 5.26 -18.98
N LEU A 145 -5.23 4.35 -19.91
CA LEU A 145 -6.17 3.24 -20.13
C LEU A 145 -6.37 2.43 -18.86
N ALA A 146 -7.56 1.91 -18.76
CA ALA A 146 -7.85 0.94 -17.74
C ALA A 146 -6.97 -0.32 -17.93
N SER A 147 -6.23 -0.72 -16.90
CA SER A 147 -5.50 -2.00 -16.95
C SER A 147 -6.44 -3.15 -17.34
N PRO A 148 -6.05 -3.99 -18.30
CA PRO A 148 -6.80 -5.19 -18.66
C PRO A 148 -6.70 -6.27 -17.57
N LEU A 149 -5.75 -6.13 -16.64
CA LEU A 149 -5.54 -7.05 -15.54
C LEU A 149 -6.20 -6.48 -14.29
N THR A 150 -7.01 -7.31 -13.62
CA THR A 150 -7.62 -7.00 -12.32
C THR A 150 -7.09 -8.00 -11.30
N LEU A 151 -6.62 -7.49 -10.18
CA LEU A 151 -6.15 -8.29 -9.05
C LEU A 151 -7.32 -8.49 -8.07
N GLY A 152 -7.51 -9.72 -7.62
CA GLY A 152 -8.49 -10.03 -6.57
C GLY A 152 -8.03 -9.58 -5.17
N ALA A 153 -8.88 -9.82 -4.17
CA ALA A 153 -8.48 -9.81 -2.77
C ALA A 153 -7.90 -11.18 -2.38
N GLY A 154 -7.05 -11.20 -1.35
CA GLY A 154 -6.36 -12.40 -0.86
C GLY A 154 -4.90 -12.47 -1.25
N ASN A 155 -4.32 -13.65 -1.17
CA ASN A 155 -2.93 -13.91 -1.51
C ASN A 155 -2.77 -13.93 -3.05
N LEU A 156 -1.88 -13.10 -3.54
CA LEU A 156 -1.61 -12.93 -4.97
C LEU A 156 -0.17 -13.33 -5.30
N HIS A 157 -0.04 -14.01 -6.42
CA HIS A 157 1.23 -14.35 -7.03
C HIS A 157 1.29 -13.70 -8.41
N LEU A 158 2.13 -12.69 -8.56
CA LEU A 158 2.33 -11.99 -9.82
C LEU A 158 3.65 -12.44 -10.43
N LYS A 159 3.60 -12.99 -11.62
CA LYS A 159 4.80 -13.28 -12.40
C LYS A 159 5.08 -12.09 -13.30
N ILE A 160 6.24 -11.48 -13.14
CA ILE A 160 6.66 -10.29 -13.87
C ILE A 160 7.87 -10.67 -14.72
N THR A 161 7.79 -10.38 -16.01
CA THR A 161 8.88 -10.65 -16.94
C THR A 161 9.30 -9.34 -17.61
N VAL A 162 10.58 -9.05 -17.62
CA VAL A 162 11.15 -7.93 -18.35
C VAL A 162 11.14 -8.25 -19.83
N VAL A 163 10.37 -7.49 -20.62
CA VAL A 163 10.23 -7.70 -22.06
C VAL A 163 11.23 -6.86 -22.85
N GLU A 164 11.37 -5.60 -22.46
CA GLU A 164 12.24 -4.63 -23.12
C GLU A 164 12.88 -3.71 -22.10
N VAL A 165 14.16 -3.40 -22.33
CA VAL A 165 14.92 -2.42 -21.56
C VAL A 165 15.84 -1.66 -22.51
N GLY A 166 15.84 -0.36 -22.40
CA GLY A 166 16.76 0.50 -23.13
C GLY A 166 18.23 0.26 -22.74
N PRO A 167 19.16 0.54 -23.65
CA PRO A 167 20.58 0.19 -23.47
C PRO A 167 21.24 0.82 -22.24
N GLY A 168 20.88 2.04 -21.86
CA GLY A 168 21.46 2.72 -20.69
C GLY A 168 20.95 2.23 -19.33
N LEU A 169 19.90 1.38 -19.32
CA LEU A 169 19.33 0.78 -18.11
C LEU A 169 19.64 -0.71 -18.00
N ARG A 170 20.26 -1.30 -19.02
CA ARG A 170 20.55 -2.74 -19.04
C ARG A 170 21.53 -3.13 -17.95
N GLY A 171 21.22 -4.20 -17.21
CA GLY A 171 22.06 -4.68 -16.11
C GLY A 171 21.88 -3.86 -14.81
N GLU A 172 21.10 -2.81 -14.81
CA GLU A 172 20.80 -2.07 -13.59
C GLU A 172 19.79 -2.82 -12.73
N THR A 173 19.93 -2.73 -11.42
CA THR A 173 18.95 -3.26 -10.47
C THR A 173 18.12 -2.10 -9.94
N ALA A 174 16.80 -2.21 -10.10
CA ALA A 174 15.83 -1.26 -9.56
C ALA A 174 14.84 -1.98 -8.65
N THR A 175 14.16 -1.25 -7.79
CA THR A 175 13.11 -1.81 -6.93
C THR A 175 11.77 -1.72 -7.64
N LEU A 176 11.22 -2.87 -8.03
CA LEU A 176 9.85 -2.95 -8.54
C LEU A 176 8.88 -2.91 -7.37
N GLY A 177 7.91 -2.03 -7.44
CA GLY A 177 6.84 -1.86 -6.48
C GLY A 177 5.47 -2.14 -7.05
N LEU A 178 4.61 -2.70 -6.22
CA LEU A 178 3.18 -2.80 -6.46
C LEU A 178 2.46 -1.96 -5.42
N GLU A 179 1.77 -0.94 -5.89
CA GLU A 179 1.02 -0.03 -5.05
C GLU A 179 -0.11 -0.75 -4.29
N PRO A 180 -0.39 -0.35 -3.05
CA PRO A 180 -1.46 -0.94 -2.26
C PRO A 180 -2.83 -0.73 -2.90
N GLY A 181 -3.79 -1.57 -2.53
CA GLY A 181 -5.18 -1.42 -2.97
C GLY A 181 -5.88 -0.19 -2.38
N LEU A 182 -5.48 0.21 -1.18
CA LEU A 182 -6.00 1.39 -0.50
C LEU A 182 -5.02 2.55 -0.62
N GLN A 183 -5.37 3.54 -1.42
CA GLN A 183 -4.60 4.76 -1.61
C GLN A 183 -5.45 5.99 -1.30
N MET A 184 -4.83 7.06 -0.81
CA MET A 184 -5.52 8.30 -0.43
C MET A 184 -6.26 8.97 -1.61
N LYS A 185 -5.72 8.82 -2.84
CA LYS A 185 -6.25 9.44 -4.06
C LYS A 185 -7.18 8.54 -4.88
N VAL A 186 -7.15 7.23 -4.67
CA VAL A 186 -7.80 6.23 -5.54
C VAL A 186 -8.54 5.19 -4.69
N THR A 187 -9.08 5.59 -3.57
CA THR A 187 -9.83 4.70 -2.71
C THR A 187 -11.28 4.64 -3.18
N ASP A 188 -11.80 3.45 -3.37
CA ASP A 188 -13.23 3.21 -3.55
C ASP A 188 -13.99 3.76 -2.33
N ALA A 189 -15.12 4.42 -2.56
CA ALA A 189 -15.91 5.06 -1.51
C ALA A 189 -16.29 4.09 -0.38
N ASP A 190 -16.48 2.82 -0.71
CA ASP A 190 -16.85 1.77 0.25
C ASP A 190 -15.76 1.50 1.31
N TYR A 191 -14.50 1.84 1.03
CA TYR A 191 -13.37 1.61 1.94
C TYR A 191 -12.77 2.89 2.53
N GLY A 192 -13.37 4.04 2.24
CA GLY A 192 -12.92 5.34 2.78
C GLY A 192 -12.91 5.40 4.32
N TRP A 193 -13.74 4.59 4.98
CA TRP A 193 -13.79 4.49 6.44
C TRP A 193 -12.47 3.98 7.06
N LEU A 194 -11.67 3.21 6.32
CA LEU A 194 -10.34 2.76 6.79
C LEU A 194 -9.40 3.94 7.01
N TRP A 195 -9.46 4.97 6.16
CA TRP A 195 -8.70 6.20 6.35
C TRP A 195 -9.19 6.99 7.57
N LEU A 196 -10.51 7.05 7.78
CA LEU A 196 -11.08 7.66 8.96
C LEU A 196 -10.59 6.96 10.24
N LEU A 197 -10.55 5.62 10.22
CA LEU A 197 -10.02 4.82 11.32
C LEU A 197 -8.56 5.19 11.62
N PHE A 198 -7.73 5.36 10.60
CA PHE A 198 -6.32 5.75 10.77
C PHE A 198 -6.19 7.12 11.46
N ILE A 199 -7.02 8.09 11.05
CA ILE A 199 -7.03 9.45 11.63
C ILE A 199 -7.47 9.43 13.09
N VAL A 200 -8.52 8.68 13.42
CA VAL A 200 -9.08 8.65 14.79
C VAL A 200 -8.40 7.64 15.71
N LYS A 201 -7.54 6.77 15.18
CA LYS A 201 -6.82 5.73 15.93
C LYS A 201 -6.18 6.22 17.24
N PRO A 202 -5.40 7.34 17.27
CA PRO A 202 -4.75 7.78 18.50
C PRO A 202 -5.78 8.11 19.60
N ALA A 203 -6.88 8.77 19.22
CA ALA A 203 -7.96 9.10 20.15
C ALA A 203 -8.67 7.85 20.68
N LEU A 204 -8.96 6.88 19.80
CA LEU A 204 -9.58 5.61 20.20
C LEU A 204 -8.68 4.80 21.13
N GLN A 205 -7.39 4.74 20.85
CA GLN A 205 -6.43 4.05 21.73
C GLN A 205 -6.34 4.72 23.09
N LEU A 206 -6.31 6.05 23.15
CA LEU A 206 -6.32 6.80 24.41
C LEU A 206 -7.59 6.53 25.20
N LEU A 207 -8.76 6.58 24.58
CA LEU A 207 -10.05 6.30 25.23
C LEU A 207 -10.10 4.89 25.78
N LEU A 208 -9.66 3.89 25.01
CA LEU A 208 -9.60 2.49 25.48
C LEU A 208 -8.62 2.32 26.64
N ALA A 209 -7.46 2.99 26.60
CA ALA A 209 -6.49 2.97 27.69
C ALA A 209 -7.07 3.59 28.96
N LEU A 210 -7.71 4.75 28.87
CA LEU A 210 -8.39 5.40 30.02
C LEU A 210 -9.50 4.50 30.56
N TYR A 211 -10.30 3.89 29.68
CA TYR A 211 -11.34 2.97 30.10
C TYR A 211 -10.77 1.74 30.81
N ALA A 212 -9.67 1.17 30.30
CA ALA A 212 -8.96 0.06 30.94
C ALA A 212 -8.45 0.44 32.35
N VAL A 213 -7.87 1.62 32.52
CA VAL A 213 -7.42 2.14 33.83
C VAL A 213 -8.59 2.24 34.82
N VAL A 214 -9.72 2.78 34.39
CA VAL A 214 -10.94 2.87 35.23
C VAL A 214 -11.42 1.48 35.65
N MET A 215 -11.45 0.53 34.71
CA MET A 215 -11.88 -0.85 34.97
C MET A 215 -10.92 -1.58 35.92
N LEU A 216 -9.61 -1.37 35.79
CA LEU A 216 -8.61 -1.91 36.71
C LEU A 216 -8.75 -1.32 38.12
N ALA A 217 -8.93 0.00 38.22
CA ALA A 217 -9.15 0.66 39.51
C ALA A 217 -10.44 0.17 40.20
N TRP A 218 -11.50 -0.03 39.41
CA TRP A 218 -12.76 -0.59 39.92
C TRP A 218 -12.59 -2.04 40.37
N SER A 219 -11.89 -2.87 39.60
CA SER A 219 -11.57 -4.25 39.95
C SER A 219 -10.74 -4.34 41.25
N TRP A 220 -9.74 -3.47 41.37
CA TRP A 220 -8.91 -3.36 42.57
C TRP A 220 -9.72 -3.01 43.84
N ARG A 221 -10.56 -1.98 43.74
CA ARG A 221 -11.44 -1.58 44.88
C ARG A 221 -12.35 -2.73 45.29
N ARG A 222 -12.93 -3.44 44.32
CA ARG A 222 -13.82 -4.57 44.58
C ARG A 222 -13.10 -5.78 45.19
N GLY A 223 -11.88 -6.08 44.74
CA GLY A 223 -11.02 -7.10 45.34
C GLY A 223 -10.68 -6.82 46.81
N ARG A 224 -10.31 -5.53 47.12
CA ARG A 224 -10.01 -5.11 48.49
C ARG A 224 -11.19 -5.29 49.44
N THR A 225 -12.42 -4.97 49.05
CA THR A 225 -13.60 -5.12 49.87
C THR A 225 -13.88 -6.60 50.14
N TRP A 226 -13.68 -7.49 49.17
CA TRP A 226 -13.86 -8.92 49.32
C TRP A 226 -12.82 -9.54 50.30
N TRP A 227 -11.55 -9.14 50.22
CA TRP A 227 -10.49 -9.59 51.11
C TRP A 227 -10.73 -9.14 52.54
N ARG A 228 -11.17 -7.90 52.79
CA ARG A 228 -11.47 -7.36 54.10
C ARG A 228 -12.67 -8.08 54.75
N GLY A 229 -13.68 -8.41 53.99
CA GLY A 229 -14.83 -9.18 54.47
C GLY A 229 -14.45 -10.58 54.92
N ARG A 230 -13.56 -11.27 54.19
CA ARG A 230 -13.04 -12.58 54.60
C ARG A 230 -12.17 -12.55 55.87
N ALA A 231 -11.29 -11.59 55.97
CA ALA A 231 -10.42 -11.43 57.14
C ALA A 231 -11.21 -11.15 58.42
N GLY A 232 -12.35 -10.44 58.31
CA GLY A 232 -13.27 -10.25 59.44
C GLY A 232 -14.04 -11.46 59.89
N ALA A 233 -14.43 -12.33 58.93
CA ALA A 233 -15.17 -13.56 59.24
C ALA A 233 -14.30 -14.60 59.96
N VAL A 234 -13.00 -14.69 59.64
CA VAL A 234 -12.05 -15.62 60.30
C VAL A 234 -11.70 -15.20 61.70
N LYS A 235 -11.84 -13.92 62.08
CA LYS A 235 -11.61 -13.44 63.44
C LYS A 235 -12.83 -13.58 64.38
N ALA A 236 -14.01 -13.87 63.83
CA ALA A 236 -15.25 -14.00 64.57
C ALA A 236 -15.65 -15.45 64.87
N SER A 237 -14.91 -16.42 64.36
CA SER A 237 -14.98 -17.86 64.66
C SER A 237 -13.89 -18.25 65.69
#